data_612fbc46ffcfcf938347d97e179b4dc9
#
_entry.id   612fbc46ffcfcf938347d97e179b4dc9
#
_cell.length_a   1.000
_cell.length_b   1.000
_cell.length_c   1.000
_cell.angle_alpha   90.00
_cell.angle_beta   90.00
_cell.angle_gamma   90.00
#
_symmetry.space_group_name_H-M   'P 1'
#
loop_
_entity.id
_entity.type
_entity.pdbx_description
1 polymer ?
#
loop_
_entity_poly.entity_id
_entity_poly.type
_entity_poly.pdbx_seq_one_letter_code
_entity_poly.pdbx_strand_id
1 'polypeptide(L)'
;MSDSTLNINTPLFTNPLETFPGLSIDDLNKYLPAIQTSEEMKMTKDAMVEGMFLAKCLDGLKKIPDQSIDLIVAEPPKDPWNSTDGMGQRKTLQEYYEWNNAWLAESYRVLKNTGAIYLFSPWQYSGMYHGLISNTFKIQSRITWRTKARNSNEKNNTWSNDTSDIWFATKTEDFLFNQRPVGMTSTDPMLDLNVMQSNLWLDIPAISEENGRYP
;
A
#
# COMPACT_ATOMS: atom_id res chain seq x y z
N MET A 1 -37.99 -18.51 8.24
CA MET A 1 -37.86 -17.14 7.71
C MET A 1 -37.17 -16.33 8.79
N SER A 2 -35.88 -16.23 8.75
CA SER A 2 -35.07 -15.44 9.69
C SER A 2 -34.66 -14.17 8.98
N ASP A 3 -35.21 -13.10 9.47
CA ASP A 3 -34.96 -11.73 9.05
C ASP A 3 -33.54 -11.35 9.45
N SER A 4 -32.62 -11.33 8.50
CA SER A 4 -31.27 -10.81 8.71
C SER A 4 -31.30 -9.30 8.54
N THR A 5 -31.59 -8.60 9.63
CA THR A 5 -31.38 -7.15 9.72
C THR A 5 -29.90 -6.86 9.53
N LEU A 6 -29.54 -6.41 8.35
CA LEU A 6 -28.21 -5.86 8.03
C LEU A 6 -27.95 -4.67 8.93
N ASN A 7 -26.91 -4.78 9.74
CA ASN A 7 -26.50 -3.74 10.68
C ASN A 7 -25.81 -2.63 9.87
N ILE A 8 -26.51 -1.52 9.65
CA ILE A 8 -26.11 -0.39 8.78
C ILE A 8 -24.95 0.46 9.38
N ASN A 9 -24.39 0.07 10.52
CA ASN A 9 -23.41 0.84 11.28
C ASN A 9 -22.02 0.23 11.29
N THR A 10 -21.58 -0.45 10.23
CA THR A 10 -20.20 -0.91 10.16
C THR A 10 -19.33 0.26 9.73
N PRO A 11 -18.41 0.78 10.55
CA PRO A 11 -17.55 1.88 10.14
C PRO A 11 -16.62 1.41 9.03
N LEU A 12 -16.31 2.29 8.09
CA LEU A 12 -15.37 2.07 6.97
C LEU A 12 -13.97 1.62 7.43
N PHE A 13 -13.64 1.85 8.69
CA PHE A 13 -12.38 1.48 9.33
C PHE A 13 -12.66 0.59 10.53
N THR A 14 -12.91 -0.67 10.27
CA THR A 14 -12.89 -1.71 11.31
C THR A 14 -11.47 -2.23 11.50
N ASN A 15 -11.26 -2.89 12.63
CA ASN A 15 -9.99 -3.53 12.95
C ASN A 15 -9.47 -4.33 11.75
N PRO A 16 -8.21 -4.16 11.29
CA PRO A 16 -7.63 -4.89 10.17
C PRO A 16 -7.69 -6.42 10.31
N LEU A 17 -7.99 -6.92 11.49
CA LEU A 17 -8.17 -8.35 11.78
C LEU A 17 -9.61 -8.84 11.58
N GLU A 18 -10.54 -7.96 11.28
CA GLU A 18 -11.93 -8.34 10.99
C GLU A 18 -12.12 -8.56 9.50
N THR A 19 -12.72 -9.69 9.14
CA THR A 19 -13.08 -9.98 7.76
C THR A 19 -14.19 -9.05 7.29
N PHE A 20 -13.93 -8.27 6.24
CA PHE A 20 -14.92 -7.41 5.62
C PHE A 20 -15.88 -8.22 4.74
N PRO A 21 -17.19 -8.09 4.94
CA PRO A 21 -18.17 -8.63 4.00
C PRO A 21 -18.19 -7.75 2.74
N GLY A 22 -17.39 -7.61 1.88
CA GLY A 22 -17.43 -6.80 0.64
C GLY A 22 -18.43 -5.61 0.65
N LEU A 23 -18.27 -4.67 -0.22
CA LEU A 23 -19.22 -3.55 -0.35
C LEU A 23 -20.56 -4.05 -0.91
N SER A 24 -21.65 -3.73 -0.24
CA SER A 24 -23.00 -3.94 -0.77
C SER A 24 -23.33 -2.91 -1.85
N ILE A 25 -24.38 -3.14 -2.63
CA ILE A 25 -24.88 -2.16 -3.59
C ILE A 25 -25.26 -0.84 -2.88
N ASP A 26 -25.80 -0.92 -1.68
CA ASP A 26 -26.14 0.27 -0.89
C ASP A 26 -24.90 1.04 -0.45
N ASP A 27 -23.80 0.35 -0.09
CA ASP A 27 -22.52 0.98 0.20
C ASP A 27 -21.95 1.68 -1.05
N LEU A 28 -22.02 1.02 -2.21
CA LEU A 28 -21.59 1.62 -3.47
C LEU A 28 -22.40 2.88 -3.79
N ASN A 29 -23.71 2.83 -3.67
CA ASN A 29 -24.58 3.99 -3.91
C ASN A 29 -24.30 5.13 -2.92
N LYS A 30 -23.89 4.81 -1.71
CA LYS A 30 -23.56 5.78 -0.68
C LYS A 30 -22.19 6.43 -0.90
N TYR A 31 -21.18 5.67 -1.30
CA TYR A 31 -19.79 6.11 -1.32
C TYR A 31 -19.29 6.54 -2.70
N LEU A 32 -19.82 5.97 -3.80
CA LEU A 32 -19.46 6.39 -5.15
C LEU A 32 -19.62 7.91 -5.40
N PRO A 33 -20.68 8.57 -4.90
CA PRO A 33 -20.82 10.03 -5.07
C PRO A 33 -19.73 10.85 -4.34
N ALA A 34 -19.01 10.25 -3.37
CA ALA A 34 -17.92 10.91 -2.66
C ALA A 34 -16.57 10.80 -3.40
N ILE A 35 -16.49 9.98 -4.46
CA ILE A 35 -15.29 9.85 -5.26
C ILE A 35 -15.21 11.04 -6.21
N GLN A 36 -14.13 11.79 -6.07
CA GLN A 36 -13.84 12.95 -6.91
C GLN A 36 -12.95 12.55 -8.11
N THR A 37 -13.06 13.29 -9.19
CA THR A 37 -12.16 13.11 -10.35
C THR A 37 -10.91 13.96 -10.19
N SER A 38 -9.87 13.67 -10.99
CA SER A 38 -8.67 14.49 -11.00
C SER A 38 -8.92 15.95 -11.40
N GLU A 39 -9.99 16.24 -12.11
CA GLU A 39 -10.35 17.61 -12.49
C GLU A 39 -10.84 18.44 -11.30
N GLU A 40 -11.42 17.78 -10.32
CA GLU A 40 -11.88 18.39 -9.08
C GLU A 40 -10.76 18.59 -8.05
N MET A 41 -9.60 17.96 -8.25
CA MET A 41 -8.41 18.14 -7.42
C MET A 41 -7.86 19.57 -7.56
N LYS A 42 -8.29 20.45 -6.67
CA LYS A 42 -7.78 21.83 -6.56
C LYS A 42 -6.99 21.95 -5.26
N MET A 43 -5.73 21.53 -5.31
CA MET A 43 -4.84 21.54 -4.15
C MET A 43 -3.83 22.66 -4.28
N THR A 44 -3.62 23.38 -3.19
CA THR A 44 -2.50 24.31 -3.02
C THR A 44 -1.72 23.91 -1.76
N LYS A 45 -0.50 24.44 -1.63
CA LYS A 45 0.35 24.11 -0.47
C LYS A 45 -0.29 24.48 0.86
N ASP A 46 -1.11 25.52 0.87
CA ASP A 46 -1.79 26.04 2.06
C ASP A 46 -3.23 25.50 2.21
N ALA A 47 -3.74 24.79 1.19
CA ALA A 47 -5.08 24.23 1.16
C ALA A 47 -5.07 22.84 0.52
N MET A 48 -4.54 21.88 1.27
CA MET A 48 -4.63 20.47 0.93
C MET A 48 -6.04 19.96 1.22
N VAL A 49 -6.60 19.21 0.29
CA VAL A 49 -7.95 18.67 0.39
C VAL A 49 -7.86 17.18 0.72
N GLU A 50 -8.58 16.79 1.78
CA GLU A 50 -8.82 15.39 2.10
C GLU A 50 -9.92 14.84 1.18
N GLY A 51 -9.71 13.65 0.60
CA GLY A 51 -10.69 13.03 -0.28
C GLY A 51 -10.19 11.76 -0.97
N MET A 52 -11.13 11.09 -1.64
CA MET A 52 -10.85 9.97 -2.53
C MET A 52 -10.93 10.46 -3.97
N PHE A 53 -9.87 10.27 -4.73
CA PHE A 53 -9.77 10.75 -6.10
C PHE A 53 -9.55 9.61 -7.07
N LEU A 54 -10.45 9.47 -8.04
CA LEU A 54 -10.29 8.53 -9.15
C LEU A 54 -9.56 9.22 -10.31
N ALA A 55 -8.31 8.83 -10.53
CA ALA A 55 -7.47 9.42 -11.55
C ALA A 55 -6.42 8.44 -12.05
N LYS A 56 -5.90 8.66 -13.25
CA LYS A 56 -4.62 8.08 -13.61
C LYS A 56 -3.56 8.63 -12.66
N CYS A 57 -2.73 7.75 -12.10
CA CYS A 57 -1.76 8.09 -11.05
C CYS A 57 -0.93 9.35 -11.40
N LEU A 58 -0.36 9.40 -12.61
CA LEU A 58 0.44 10.55 -13.05
C LEU A 58 -0.37 11.84 -13.18
N ASP A 59 -1.62 11.77 -13.63
CA ASP A 59 -2.47 12.93 -13.76
C ASP A 59 -2.89 13.47 -12.39
N GLY A 60 -3.18 12.57 -11.44
CA GLY A 60 -3.44 12.95 -10.05
C GLY A 60 -2.23 13.55 -9.37
N LEU A 61 -1.06 12.90 -9.44
CA LEU A 61 0.16 13.40 -8.81
C LEU A 61 0.56 14.79 -9.29
N LYS A 62 0.40 15.10 -10.59
CA LYS A 62 0.67 16.44 -11.14
C LYS A 62 -0.19 17.56 -10.55
N LYS A 63 -1.35 17.22 -9.97
CA LYS A 63 -2.23 18.19 -9.30
C LYS A 63 -1.81 18.48 -7.87
N ILE A 64 -0.96 17.65 -7.29
CA ILE A 64 -0.46 17.80 -5.92
C ILE A 64 0.73 18.77 -5.92
N PRO A 65 0.74 19.77 -5.03
CA PRO A 65 1.84 20.73 -4.94
C PRO A 65 3.17 20.07 -4.52
N ASP A 66 4.28 20.69 -4.90
CA ASP A 66 5.61 20.27 -4.48
C ASP A 66 5.74 20.30 -2.96
N GLN A 67 6.40 19.30 -2.39
CA GLN A 67 6.75 19.25 -0.97
C GLN A 67 5.55 19.48 -0.04
N SER A 68 4.42 18.82 -0.34
CA SER A 68 3.18 18.96 0.42
C SER A 68 2.76 17.66 1.14
N ILE A 69 3.30 16.52 0.75
CA ILE A 69 2.94 15.20 1.27
C ILE A 69 3.97 14.71 2.29
N ASP A 70 3.50 14.21 3.43
CA ASP A 70 4.37 13.65 4.46
C ASP A 70 4.69 12.18 4.24
N LEU A 71 3.71 11.41 3.75
CA LEU A 71 3.83 9.97 3.58
C LEU A 71 3.11 9.50 2.32
N ILE A 72 3.77 8.67 1.55
CA ILE A 72 3.18 7.93 0.44
C ILE A 72 3.17 6.44 0.79
N VAL A 73 2.03 5.80 0.61
CA VAL A 73 1.90 4.33 0.63
C VAL A 73 1.40 3.93 -0.75
N ALA A 74 2.18 3.13 -1.46
CA ALA A 74 1.92 2.79 -2.85
C ALA A 74 1.97 1.28 -3.09
N GLU A 75 0.93 0.76 -3.74
CA GLU A 75 0.88 -0.59 -4.28
C GLU A 75 0.61 -0.50 -5.78
N PRO A 76 1.66 -0.43 -6.61
CA PRO A 76 1.50 -0.38 -8.07
C PRO A 76 0.99 -1.72 -8.61
N PRO A 77 0.41 -1.75 -9.83
CA PRO A 77 0.02 -2.99 -10.49
C PRO A 77 1.15 -4.02 -10.45
N LYS A 78 0.82 -5.24 -10.00
CA LYS A 78 1.80 -6.30 -9.69
C LYS A 78 2.52 -6.84 -10.92
N ASP A 79 1.89 -6.74 -12.09
CA ASP A 79 2.33 -7.42 -13.30
C ASP A 79 2.06 -6.55 -14.54
N PRO A 80 3.07 -6.31 -15.40
CA PRO A 80 2.88 -5.56 -16.64
C PRO A 80 1.96 -6.27 -17.64
N TRP A 81 1.82 -7.61 -17.56
CA TRP A 81 1.06 -8.38 -18.55
C TRP A 81 -0.38 -8.67 -18.15
N ASN A 82 -0.67 -8.72 -16.84
CA ASN A 82 -1.99 -9.06 -16.31
C ASN A 82 -2.73 -7.87 -15.71
N SER A 83 -2.34 -6.65 -16.05
CA SER A 83 -2.98 -5.47 -15.48
C SER A 83 -4.42 -5.33 -15.96
N THR A 84 -5.32 -6.11 -15.34
CA THR A 84 -6.76 -5.84 -15.32
C THR A 84 -7.11 -4.65 -14.45
N ASP A 85 -6.13 -4.08 -13.77
CA ASP A 85 -6.23 -3.09 -12.70
C ASP A 85 -6.37 -1.66 -13.22
N GLY A 86 -7.28 -1.43 -14.17
CA GLY A 86 -7.62 -0.08 -14.62
C GLY A 86 -6.60 0.59 -15.55
N MET A 87 -5.45 -0.02 -15.81
CA MET A 87 -4.47 0.47 -16.81
C MET A 87 -4.83 0.06 -18.24
N GLY A 88 -5.78 -0.87 -18.41
CA GLY A 88 -6.47 -1.20 -19.66
C GLY A 88 -5.63 -1.78 -20.80
N GLN A 89 -4.30 -1.79 -20.70
CA GLN A 89 -3.40 -2.26 -21.75
C GLN A 89 -2.23 -3.05 -21.15
N ARG A 90 -1.92 -4.17 -21.80
CA ARG A 90 -0.69 -4.92 -21.53
C ARG A 90 0.51 -4.03 -21.85
N LYS A 91 1.47 -3.97 -20.93
CA LYS A 91 2.71 -3.24 -21.09
C LYS A 91 3.86 -4.20 -21.31
N THR A 92 4.83 -3.80 -22.09
CA THR A 92 6.14 -4.45 -22.09
C THR A 92 6.85 -4.17 -20.76
N LEU A 93 7.86 -4.97 -20.44
CA LEU A 93 8.66 -4.73 -19.23
C LEU A 93 9.31 -3.34 -19.24
N GLN A 94 9.75 -2.90 -20.42
CA GLN A 94 10.33 -1.57 -20.60
C GLN A 94 9.32 -0.45 -20.32
N GLU A 95 8.11 -0.53 -20.88
CA GLU A 95 7.04 0.44 -20.63
C GLU A 95 6.61 0.44 -19.15
N TYR A 96 6.61 -0.72 -18.52
CA TYR A 96 6.31 -0.84 -17.10
C TYR A 96 7.40 -0.19 -16.24
N TYR A 97 8.68 -0.39 -16.60
CA TYR A 97 9.80 0.28 -15.96
C TYR A 97 9.71 1.81 -16.09
N GLU A 98 9.49 2.31 -17.31
CA GLU A 98 9.38 3.74 -17.61
C GLU A 98 8.21 4.39 -16.86
N TRP A 99 7.07 3.71 -16.84
CA TRP A 99 5.91 4.18 -16.10
C TRP A 99 6.19 4.24 -14.58
N ASN A 100 6.83 3.21 -14.02
CA ASN A 100 7.20 3.21 -12.60
C ASN A 100 8.21 4.33 -12.29
N ASN A 101 9.18 4.54 -13.15
CA ASN A 101 10.14 5.64 -12.99
C ASN A 101 9.45 7.01 -13.00
N ALA A 102 8.47 7.20 -13.87
CA ALA A 102 7.75 8.46 -14.00
C ALA A 102 6.93 8.81 -12.74
N TRP A 103 6.13 7.85 -12.22
CA TRP A 103 5.33 8.15 -11.04
C TRP A 103 6.19 8.23 -9.76
N LEU A 104 7.31 7.52 -9.68
CA LEU A 104 8.27 7.66 -8.57
C LEU A 104 8.91 9.05 -8.57
N ALA A 105 9.27 9.59 -9.74
CA ALA A 105 9.77 10.95 -9.86
C ALA A 105 8.76 12.00 -9.38
N GLU A 106 7.48 11.85 -9.76
CA GLU A 106 6.40 12.72 -9.27
C GLU A 106 6.18 12.54 -7.75
N SER A 107 6.25 11.31 -7.25
CA SER A 107 6.18 11.02 -5.81
C SER A 107 7.29 11.72 -5.04
N TYR A 108 8.50 11.73 -5.58
CA TYR A 108 9.63 12.46 -4.99
C TYR A 108 9.37 13.98 -4.98
N ARG A 109 8.80 14.52 -6.06
CA ARG A 109 8.47 15.95 -6.15
C ARG A 109 7.49 16.37 -5.06
N VAL A 110 6.40 15.63 -4.89
CA VAL A 110 5.31 15.98 -3.95
C VAL A 110 5.66 15.71 -2.49
N LEU A 111 6.58 14.80 -2.19
CA LEU A 111 7.02 14.54 -0.83
C LEU A 111 7.78 15.72 -0.24
N LYS A 112 7.51 16.02 1.03
CA LYS A 112 8.32 16.94 1.85
C LYS A 112 9.74 16.39 2.00
N ASN A 113 10.71 17.24 2.36
CA ASN A 113 12.08 16.80 2.60
C ASN A 113 12.17 15.75 3.73
N THR A 114 11.30 15.86 4.74
CA THR A 114 11.16 14.89 5.84
C THR A 114 10.23 13.72 5.52
N GLY A 115 9.70 13.67 4.29
CA GLY A 115 8.70 12.71 3.88
C GLY A 115 9.27 11.34 3.51
N ALA A 116 8.40 10.33 3.57
CA ALA A 116 8.73 8.94 3.34
C ALA A 116 7.77 8.26 2.36
N ILE A 117 8.24 7.18 1.76
CA ILE A 117 7.44 6.29 0.91
C ILE A 117 7.56 4.84 1.37
N TYR A 118 6.42 4.15 1.47
CA TYR A 118 6.32 2.70 1.55
C TYR A 118 5.79 2.17 0.23
N LEU A 119 6.59 1.38 -0.45
CA LEU A 119 6.28 0.83 -1.76
C LEU A 119 6.18 -0.68 -1.68
N PHE A 120 4.98 -1.22 -1.90
CA PHE A 120 4.74 -2.65 -1.99
C PHE A 120 5.16 -3.16 -3.36
N SER A 121 5.93 -4.24 -3.38
CA SER A 121 6.37 -4.86 -4.63
C SER A 121 6.33 -6.38 -4.55
N PRO A 122 5.89 -7.07 -5.61
CA PRO A 122 6.05 -8.50 -5.70
C PRO A 122 7.53 -8.86 -5.81
N TRP A 123 7.91 -10.00 -5.25
CA TRP A 123 9.30 -10.45 -5.22
C TRP A 123 9.95 -10.53 -6.60
N GLN A 124 9.18 -10.84 -7.66
CA GLN A 124 9.66 -10.96 -9.04
C GLN A 124 10.29 -9.66 -9.56
N TYR A 125 9.76 -8.53 -9.12
CA TYR A 125 10.21 -7.19 -9.54
C TYR A 125 10.99 -6.44 -8.47
N SER A 126 11.33 -7.11 -7.36
CA SER A 126 12.04 -6.48 -6.23
C SER A 126 13.36 -5.84 -6.66
N GLY A 127 14.13 -6.51 -7.53
CA GLY A 127 15.37 -5.95 -8.09
C GLY A 127 15.15 -4.70 -8.95
N MET A 128 14.08 -4.67 -9.75
CA MET A 128 13.71 -3.49 -10.54
C MET A 128 13.35 -2.31 -9.63
N TYR A 129 12.50 -2.55 -8.64
CA TYR A 129 12.09 -1.50 -7.71
C TYR A 129 13.24 -1.00 -6.85
N HIS A 130 14.15 -1.90 -6.41
CA HIS A 130 15.38 -1.46 -5.74
C HIS A 130 16.16 -0.47 -6.59
N GLY A 131 16.40 -0.78 -7.88
CA GLY A 131 17.10 0.10 -8.79
C GLY A 131 16.39 1.45 -8.99
N LEU A 132 15.07 1.43 -9.23
CA LEU A 132 14.27 2.65 -9.41
C LEU A 132 14.27 3.54 -8.17
N ILE A 133 14.03 2.94 -6.99
CA ILE A 133 13.96 3.70 -5.74
C ILE A 133 15.33 4.28 -5.38
N SER A 134 16.41 3.50 -5.51
CA SER A 134 17.77 3.96 -5.15
C SER A 134 18.28 5.09 -6.03
N ASN A 135 17.74 5.24 -7.24
CA ASN A 135 18.07 6.38 -8.10
C ASN A 135 17.43 7.71 -7.67
N THR A 136 16.33 7.62 -6.92
CA THR A 136 15.49 8.79 -6.61
C THR A 136 15.44 9.08 -5.10
N PHE A 137 15.34 8.03 -4.28
CA PHE A 137 15.15 8.10 -2.84
C PHE A 137 16.34 7.53 -2.08
N LYS A 138 16.37 7.77 -0.77
CA LYS A 138 17.25 7.10 0.19
C LYS A 138 16.55 5.86 0.74
N ILE A 139 16.99 4.68 0.35
CA ILE A 139 16.44 3.43 0.89
C ILE A 139 16.87 3.28 2.34
N GLN A 140 15.91 3.20 3.25
CA GLN A 140 16.15 3.00 4.68
C GLN A 140 16.05 1.53 5.06
N SER A 141 15.06 0.81 4.50
CA SER A 141 14.86 -0.61 4.79
C SER A 141 14.09 -1.32 3.70
N ARG A 142 14.34 -2.62 3.59
CA ARG A 142 13.44 -3.57 2.92
C ARG A 142 12.72 -4.37 3.98
N ILE A 143 11.39 -4.29 4.00
CA ILE A 143 10.55 -5.06 4.88
C ILE A 143 10.09 -6.29 4.11
N THR A 144 10.33 -7.48 4.66
CA THR A 144 9.81 -8.73 4.12
C THR A 144 8.50 -9.05 4.82
N TRP A 145 7.41 -9.03 4.05
CA TRP A 145 6.08 -9.30 4.55
C TRP A 145 5.58 -10.66 4.10
N ARG A 146 5.19 -11.51 5.06
CA ARG A 146 4.58 -12.80 4.76
C ARG A 146 3.10 -12.61 4.39
N THR A 147 2.78 -12.84 3.12
CA THR A 147 1.43 -12.61 2.56
C THR A 147 0.51 -13.82 2.63
N LYS A 148 1.06 -15.04 2.79
CA LYS A 148 0.27 -16.28 2.86
C LYS A 148 0.51 -17.01 4.17
N ALA A 149 -0.56 -17.55 4.74
CA ALA A 149 -0.42 -18.57 5.77
C ALA A 149 0.19 -19.83 5.13
N ARG A 150 1.09 -20.49 5.85
CA ARG A 150 1.77 -21.69 5.37
C ARG A 150 0.75 -22.83 5.18
N ASN A 151 0.29 -23.06 3.95
CA ASN A 151 -0.55 -24.23 3.61
C ASN A 151 0.37 -25.41 3.32
N SER A 152 0.31 -26.42 4.20
CA SER A 152 1.10 -27.65 4.09
C SER A 152 0.73 -28.56 2.91
N ASN A 153 -0.32 -28.25 2.15
CA ASN A 153 -0.92 -29.14 1.15
C ASN A 153 -0.64 -28.74 -0.32
N GLU A 154 0.01 -27.61 -0.58
CA GLU A 154 0.39 -27.25 -1.94
C GLU A 154 1.62 -28.06 -2.38
N LYS A 155 1.41 -29.00 -3.31
CA LYS A 155 2.50 -29.69 -4.03
C LYS A 155 3.08 -28.73 -5.07
N ASN A 156 4.08 -27.99 -4.70
CA ASN A 156 4.82 -27.13 -5.61
C ASN A 156 6.12 -27.81 -6.05
N ASN A 157 6.45 -27.69 -7.33
CA ASN A 157 7.73 -28.17 -7.88
C ASN A 157 8.92 -27.25 -7.48
N THR A 158 8.66 -26.19 -6.73
CA THR A 158 9.64 -25.22 -6.26
C THR A 158 9.25 -24.68 -4.88
N TRP A 159 10.04 -23.73 -4.36
CA TRP A 159 9.73 -23.04 -3.12
C TRP A 159 8.41 -22.24 -3.22
N SER A 160 7.62 -22.27 -2.14
CA SER A 160 6.42 -21.43 -2.04
C SER A 160 6.80 -19.94 -1.95
N ASN A 161 6.09 -19.11 -2.72
CA ASN A 161 6.29 -17.67 -2.73
C ASN A 161 5.31 -17.00 -1.77
N ASP A 162 5.62 -17.04 -0.49
CA ASP A 162 4.74 -16.59 0.59
C ASP A 162 5.04 -15.16 1.04
N THR A 163 5.94 -14.47 0.37
CA THR A 163 6.42 -13.14 0.78
C THR A 163 6.30 -12.10 -0.33
N SER A 164 6.12 -10.86 0.11
CA SER A 164 6.27 -9.65 -0.72
C SER A 164 7.25 -8.70 -0.05
N ASP A 165 7.86 -7.84 -0.83
CA ASP A 165 8.75 -6.80 -0.32
C ASP A 165 8.01 -5.47 -0.17
N ILE A 166 8.31 -4.76 0.91
CA ILE A 166 7.89 -3.37 1.09
C ILE A 166 9.17 -2.55 1.24
N TRP A 167 9.38 -1.62 0.32
CA TRP A 167 10.49 -0.71 0.35
C TRP A 167 10.14 0.52 1.18
N PHE A 168 10.84 0.72 2.29
CA PHE A 168 10.79 1.95 3.06
C PHE A 168 11.92 2.85 2.61
N ALA A 169 11.58 3.98 2.04
CA ALA A 169 12.54 4.97 1.56
C ALA A 169 12.12 6.39 1.91
N THR A 170 13.08 7.30 1.96
CA THR A 170 12.88 8.67 2.37
C THR A 170 13.43 9.64 1.32
N LYS A 171 12.93 10.87 1.32
CA LYS A 171 13.42 11.88 0.38
C LYS A 171 14.82 12.34 0.72
N THR A 172 15.11 12.50 2.01
CA THR A 172 16.42 12.92 2.54
C THR A 172 16.82 12.05 3.72
N GLU A 173 17.99 12.28 4.31
CA GLU A 173 18.41 11.64 5.56
C GLU A 173 17.68 12.23 6.79
N ASP A 174 17.10 13.42 6.66
CA ASP A 174 16.33 14.07 7.72
C ASP A 174 14.84 13.69 7.55
N PHE A 175 14.41 12.62 8.23
CA PHE A 175 13.06 12.11 8.15
C PHE A 175 12.47 11.81 9.52
N LEU A 176 11.13 11.83 9.61
CA LEU A 176 10.40 11.51 10.83
C LEU A 176 10.10 10.01 10.89
N PHE A 177 10.64 9.37 11.93
CA PHE A 177 10.35 7.96 12.21
C PHE A 177 10.18 7.74 13.71
N ASN A 178 8.93 7.48 14.13
CA ASN A 178 8.60 7.23 15.53
C ASN A 178 8.50 5.74 15.78
N GLN A 179 9.63 5.11 16.04
CA GLN A 179 9.64 3.71 16.42
C GLN A 179 9.04 3.57 17.83
N ARG A 180 7.98 2.81 17.94
CA ARG A 180 7.40 2.46 19.25
C ARG A 180 7.74 1.02 19.57
N PRO A 181 8.15 0.71 20.82
CA PRO A 181 8.26 -0.68 21.25
C PRO A 181 6.88 -1.33 21.16
N VAL A 182 6.82 -2.51 20.56
CA VAL A 182 5.61 -3.32 20.60
C VAL A 182 5.53 -3.91 22.00
N GLY A 183 4.63 -3.39 22.82
CA GLY A 183 4.29 -3.99 24.10
C GLY A 183 3.64 -5.34 23.84
N MET A 184 4.42 -6.40 23.83
CA MET A 184 3.85 -7.74 24.00
C MET A 184 3.37 -7.85 25.44
N THR A 185 2.07 -8.02 25.62
CA THR A 185 1.51 -8.48 26.90
C THR A 185 1.90 -9.96 27.05
N SER A 186 3.18 -10.23 27.28
CA SER A 186 3.62 -11.56 27.63
C SER A 186 3.49 -11.74 29.14
N THR A 187 2.86 -12.82 29.53
CA THR A 187 2.83 -13.29 30.93
C THR A 187 4.16 -13.93 31.33
N ASP A 188 5.13 -14.01 30.42
CA ASP A 188 6.46 -14.57 30.68
C ASP A 188 7.43 -13.45 31.11
N PRO A 189 7.89 -13.43 32.37
CA PRO A 189 8.81 -12.40 32.88
C PRO A 189 10.22 -12.47 32.27
N MET A 190 10.53 -13.48 31.47
CA MET A 190 11.84 -13.63 30.79
C MET A 190 11.85 -13.07 29.38
N LEU A 191 10.70 -12.66 28.85
CA LEU A 191 10.63 -11.99 27.56
C LEU A 191 10.86 -10.50 27.72
N ASP A 192 11.91 -9.99 27.09
CA ASP A 192 12.22 -8.56 27.04
C ASP A 192 11.05 -7.80 26.38
N LEU A 193 10.30 -7.06 27.20
CA LEU A 193 9.07 -6.34 26.80
C LEU A 193 9.33 -5.15 25.86
N ASN A 194 10.58 -4.90 25.50
CA ASN A 194 11.01 -3.81 24.64
C ASN A 194 11.51 -4.30 23.27
N VAL A 195 10.90 -5.34 22.71
CA VAL A 195 11.27 -5.79 21.37
C VAL A 195 10.92 -4.71 20.36
N MET A 196 11.94 -4.15 19.73
CA MET A 196 11.79 -3.20 18.64
C MET A 196 11.21 -3.91 17.42
N GLN A 197 10.33 -3.23 16.70
CA GLN A 197 9.74 -3.76 15.46
C GLN A 197 10.85 -4.11 14.46
N SER A 198 10.78 -5.32 13.94
CA SER A 198 11.68 -5.82 12.91
C SER A 198 11.17 -5.47 11.52
N ASN A 199 12.07 -5.50 10.53
CA ASN A 199 11.72 -5.45 9.11
C ASN A 199 11.23 -6.81 8.56
N LEU A 200 10.90 -7.76 9.42
CA LEU A 200 10.30 -9.05 9.09
C LEU A 200 8.88 -9.09 9.67
N TRP A 201 7.88 -8.95 8.81
CA TRP A 201 6.47 -8.93 9.19
C TRP A 201 5.84 -10.30 8.94
N LEU A 202 5.63 -11.05 10.00
CA LEU A 202 5.07 -12.41 9.97
C LEU A 202 3.66 -12.49 10.57
N ASP A 203 3.26 -11.48 11.30
CA ASP A 203 2.06 -11.39 12.14
C ASP A 203 0.95 -10.52 11.53
N ILE A 204 1.25 -9.83 10.44
CA ILE A 204 0.25 -9.03 9.71
C ILE A 204 -0.30 -9.91 8.57
N PRO A 205 -1.54 -10.44 8.69
CA PRO A 205 -2.12 -11.26 7.65
C PRO A 205 -2.41 -10.43 6.40
N ALA A 206 -2.12 -10.99 5.23
CA ALA A 206 -2.66 -10.44 4.00
C ALA A 206 -4.16 -10.72 3.92
N ILE A 207 -4.91 -9.81 3.31
CA ILE A 207 -6.32 -10.03 2.99
C ILE A 207 -6.38 -11.14 1.94
N SER A 208 -7.03 -12.27 2.25
CA SER A 208 -7.22 -13.35 1.29
C SER A 208 -8.30 -12.97 0.27
N GLU A 209 -8.18 -13.47 -0.97
CA GLU A 209 -9.19 -13.27 -2.01
C GLU A 209 -10.58 -13.81 -1.61
N GLU A 210 -10.63 -14.73 -0.64
CA GLU A 210 -11.88 -15.29 -0.09
C GLU A 210 -12.59 -14.33 0.86
N ASN A 211 -11.87 -13.38 1.47
CA ASN A 211 -12.36 -12.53 2.55
C ASN A 211 -12.55 -11.05 2.17
N GLY A 212 -12.36 -10.70 0.95
CA GLY A 212 -12.56 -9.33 0.48
C GLY A 212 -11.64 -9.02 -0.68
N ARG A 213 -12.23 -8.75 -1.81
CA ARG A 213 -11.52 -8.15 -2.93
C ARG A 213 -11.45 -6.67 -2.66
N TYR A 214 -10.30 -6.09 -2.92
CA TYR A 214 -10.27 -4.67 -3.24
C TYR A 214 -11.24 -4.44 -4.39
N PRO A 215 -12.07 -3.42 -4.30
CA PRO A 215 -12.92 -3.05 -5.41
C PRO A 215 -12.09 -2.68 -6.64
#